data_2704141869fd7cb00a93f6cb973c324f
#
_entry.id   2704141869fd7cb00a93f6cb973c324f
#
_cell.length_a   1.000
_cell.length_b   1.000
_cell.length_c   1.000
_cell.angle_alpha   90.00
_cell.angle_beta   90.00
_cell.angle_gamma   90.00
#
_symmetry.space_group_name_H-M   'P 1'
#
loop_
_entity.id
_entity.type
_entity.pdbx_description
1 polymer ?
#
loop_
_entity_poly.entity_id
_entity_poly.type
_entity_poly.pdbx_seq_one_letter_code
_entity_poly.pdbx_strand_id
1 'polypeptide(L)'
;MKILIFKNLTAHNKKLCKILHSDIKYHYTINLFLEDMMAISFYSLGAAQEVTGSKHILEINGRQIMVDCGAFQGKRNESDNKNRNFDVACDKLESVILTHAHYDHCGLLPVLTKKGFKGNIYATPATRALADLIMMDSAHIQARDAEYLRKQAKRKGEKFNWTPLFNEGDVINAANQIVTLSYERNMFIAPDVQLKFFDAGHILGSAFASLSISGQRKDDNINVLFTGDIGRNNKPIIRNPSTEVPAPDYIVLESTYGDRKHEDVDVAMDELAQIVKRAIAQGGKIIIPAFAIERTQELVYYFHMLVDRKIIPQIPIYVDSPMATNATSIFQVHPECYDKKTHDAFLVHHKNPFGFNALKFVTSVEESKSLNQKEGPMVIISADGMCEAGRILHHLANNISDSRNTILLVGYMAENTLGRRLRNRETEVKIMGDWYKVNASIEQINAFSAHADYEEMVTWLNTIDTSRLKKIFMVHGEKKAQEYFYNYLHENGYPNVDIVKYGETYDIV
;
A
#
# COMPACT_ATOMS: atom_id res chain seq x y z
N MET A 1 5.51 61.95 -8.39
CA MET A 1 4.37 62.89 -8.44
C MET A 1 3.45 62.75 -7.22
N LYS A 2 3.96 62.62 -6.00
CA LYS A 2 3.17 62.49 -4.74
C LYS A 2 3.67 63.37 -3.58
N ILE A 3 4.49 64.37 -3.82
CA ILE A 3 5.06 65.24 -2.76
C ILE A 3 4.44 66.66 -2.74
N LEU A 4 3.53 67.03 -3.63
CA LEU A 4 3.00 68.41 -3.75
C LEU A 4 1.59 68.64 -3.16
N ILE A 5 0.95 67.69 -2.47
CA ILE A 5 -0.44 67.87 -1.97
C ILE A 5 -0.52 68.28 -0.46
N PHE A 6 0.61 68.33 0.24
CA PHE A 6 0.59 68.51 1.71
C PHE A 6 0.77 69.96 2.22
N LYS A 7 0.79 70.99 1.37
CA LYS A 7 1.05 72.38 1.84
C LYS A 7 -0.14 73.26 2.30
N ASN A 8 -1.41 72.75 2.15
CA ASN A 8 -2.58 73.57 2.45
C ASN A 8 -3.65 72.86 3.31
N LEU A 9 -3.29 72.09 4.32
CA LEU A 9 -4.24 71.46 5.23
C LEU A 9 -4.29 72.22 6.57
N THR A 10 -5.50 72.65 7.03
CA THR A 10 -5.74 73.27 8.36
C THR A 10 -5.46 72.26 9.48
N ALA A 11 -5.26 72.76 10.72
CA ALA A 11 -4.88 71.94 11.90
C ALA A 11 -5.82 70.74 12.18
N HIS A 12 -7.11 70.90 11.79
CA HIS A 12 -8.14 69.85 11.99
C HIS A 12 -7.92 68.68 11.01
N ASN A 13 -7.54 68.95 9.80
CA ASN A 13 -7.26 67.92 8.76
C ASN A 13 -5.92 67.20 8.99
N LYS A 14 -4.96 67.83 9.70
CA LYS A 14 -3.70 67.16 10.08
C LYS A 14 -3.90 66.08 11.14
N LYS A 15 -4.90 66.21 12.02
CA LYS A 15 -5.22 65.20 13.03
C LYS A 15 -5.96 63.99 12.40
N LEU A 16 -6.89 64.25 11.47
CA LEU A 16 -7.57 63.21 10.71
C LEU A 16 -6.59 62.44 9.81
N CYS A 17 -5.65 63.17 9.18
CA CYS A 17 -4.63 62.55 8.33
C CYS A 17 -3.62 61.67 9.11
N LYS A 18 -3.35 62.02 10.39
CA LYS A 18 -2.52 61.19 11.28
C LYS A 18 -3.25 59.94 11.72
N ILE A 19 -4.56 60.02 11.99
CA ILE A 19 -5.40 58.86 12.39
C ILE A 19 -5.51 57.91 11.16
N LEU A 20 -5.84 58.42 9.98
CA LEU A 20 -5.89 57.61 8.75
C LEU A 20 -4.52 57.00 8.38
N HIS A 21 -3.43 57.72 8.68
CA HIS A 21 -2.08 57.18 8.41
C HIS A 21 -1.68 56.12 9.43
N SER A 22 -2.14 56.17 10.69
CA SER A 22 -1.97 55.13 11.71
C SER A 22 -2.81 53.89 11.36
N ASP A 23 -4.05 54.08 10.90
CA ASP A 23 -4.96 52.97 10.56
C ASP A 23 -4.48 52.26 9.26
N ILE A 24 -4.02 53.03 8.26
CA ILE A 24 -3.42 52.46 7.04
C ILE A 24 -2.11 51.71 7.38
N LYS A 25 -1.27 52.25 8.24
CA LYS A 25 -0.02 51.60 8.68
C LYS A 25 -0.33 50.34 9.52
N TYR A 26 -1.37 50.40 10.36
CA TYR A 26 -1.84 49.24 11.14
C TYR A 26 -2.45 48.15 10.23
N HIS A 27 -3.27 48.55 9.25
CA HIS A 27 -3.80 47.61 8.25
C HIS A 27 -2.71 47.00 7.35
N TYR A 28 -1.75 47.79 6.89
CA TYR A 28 -0.61 47.32 6.12
C TYR A 28 0.31 46.41 6.99
N THR A 29 0.50 46.74 8.24
CA THR A 29 1.31 45.90 9.17
C THR A 29 0.57 44.61 9.51
N ILE A 30 -0.76 44.65 9.73
CA ILE A 30 -1.58 43.47 9.95
C ILE A 30 -1.66 42.60 8.68
N ASN A 31 -1.85 43.17 7.50
CA ASN A 31 -1.80 42.40 6.25
C ASN A 31 -0.41 41.83 5.96
N LEU A 32 0.69 42.55 6.24
CA LEU A 32 2.05 42.01 6.13
C LEU A 32 2.33 40.90 7.16
N PHE A 33 1.71 40.96 8.37
CA PHE A 33 1.80 39.87 9.35
C PHE A 33 0.91 38.68 9.01
N LEU A 34 -0.20 38.89 8.29
CA LEU A 34 -1.10 37.83 7.84
C LEU A 34 -0.59 37.16 6.53
N GLU A 35 0.16 37.89 5.70
CA GLU A 35 0.81 37.35 4.51
C GLU A 35 2.04 36.45 4.82
N ASP A 36 2.52 36.46 6.07
CA ASP A 36 3.72 35.73 6.50
C ASP A 36 3.41 34.48 7.36
N MET A 37 2.12 34.16 7.62
CA MET A 37 1.79 32.90 8.32
C MET A 37 1.76 31.73 7.32
N MET A 38 2.61 30.75 7.55
CA MET A 38 2.61 29.51 6.79
C MET A 38 1.27 28.77 7.00
N ALA A 39 0.48 28.64 5.94
CA ALA A 39 -0.77 27.90 5.97
C ALA A 39 -0.51 26.46 5.48
N ILE A 40 -0.74 25.50 6.37
CA ILE A 40 -0.63 24.08 6.04
C ILE A 40 -1.95 23.41 6.36
N SER A 41 -2.50 22.69 5.39
CA SER A 41 -3.68 21.87 5.60
C SER A 41 -3.51 20.46 5.00
N PHE A 42 -4.30 19.53 5.49
CA PHE A 42 -4.30 18.13 5.09
C PHE A 42 -5.70 17.68 4.73
N TYR A 43 -5.85 16.88 3.67
CA TYR A 43 -7.10 16.19 3.33
C TYR A 43 -6.83 14.89 2.55
N SER A 44 -7.81 13.99 2.52
CA SER A 44 -7.71 12.72 1.82
C SER A 44 -8.80 12.55 0.76
N LEU A 45 -8.41 12.08 -0.41
CA LEU A 45 -9.30 11.75 -1.54
C LEU A 45 -9.40 10.22 -1.76
N GLY A 46 -9.32 9.46 -0.68
CA GLY A 46 -9.42 8.01 -0.62
C GLY A 46 -8.74 7.47 0.63
N ALA A 47 -8.89 6.19 0.91
CA ALA A 47 -8.46 5.57 2.16
C ALA A 47 -8.93 6.33 3.43
N ALA A 48 -10.10 6.95 3.34
CA ALA A 48 -10.75 7.70 4.40
C ALA A 48 -12.02 6.94 4.81
N GLN A 49 -11.97 6.25 5.95
CA GLN A 49 -12.98 5.29 6.44
C GLN A 49 -13.17 4.07 5.48
N GLU A 50 -12.19 3.81 4.65
CA GLU A 50 -12.03 2.65 3.77
C GLU A 50 -10.54 2.34 3.61
N VAL A 51 -10.20 1.11 3.19
CA VAL A 51 -8.80 0.64 3.09
C VAL A 51 -8.15 1.04 1.76
N THR A 52 -8.90 1.31 0.68
CA THR A 52 -8.33 1.42 -0.65
C THR A 52 -8.37 2.83 -1.23
N GLY A 53 -7.55 3.07 -2.26
CA GLY A 53 -7.57 4.31 -3.02
C GLY A 53 -6.78 5.46 -2.40
N SER A 54 -5.71 5.16 -1.68
CA SER A 54 -4.90 6.13 -0.92
C SER A 54 -4.46 7.31 -1.77
N LYS A 55 -4.91 8.50 -1.38
CA LYS A 55 -4.56 9.80 -1.96
C LYS A 55 -4.65 10.85 -0.86
N HIS A 56 -3.50 11.21 -0.29
CA HIS A 56 -3.41 12.13 0.84
C HIS A 56 -2.73 13.40 0.37
N ILE A 57 -3.39 14.54 0.54
CA ILE A 57 -2.90 15.83 0.04
C ILE A 57 -2.47 16.68 1.22
N LEU A 58 -1.24 17.15 1.16
CA LEU A 58 -0.70 18.19 2.02
C LEU A 58 -0.63 19.48 1.21
N GLU A 59 -1.41 20.47 1.58
CA GLU A 59 -1.39 21.79 0.95
C GLU A 59 -0.55 22.76 1.78
N ILE A 60 0.45 23.39 1.17
CA ILE A 60 1.40 24.29 1.82
C ILE A 60 1.40 25.59 1.03
N ASN A 61 0.83 26.67 1.59
CA ASN A 61 0.74 27.96 0.93
C ASN A 61 0.16 27.90 -0.50
N GLY A 62 -0.88 27.04 -0.69
CA GLY A 62 -1.57 26.82 -1.96
C GLY A 62 -0.87 25.87 -2.95
N ARG A 63 0.31 25.33 -2.63
CA ARG A 63 1.01 24.26 -3.36
C ARG A 63 0.62 22.92 -2.77
N GLN A 64 0.48 21.89 -3.58
CA GLN A 64 0.03 20.57 -3.14
C GLN A 64 1.10 19.52 -3.34
N ILE A 65 1.32 18.72 -2.30
CA ILE A 65 2.11 17.49 -2.33
C ILE A 65 1.16 16.33 -2.05
N MET A 66 1.15 15.33 -2.91
CA MET A 66 0.32 14.15 -2.72
C MET A 66 1.17 12.99 -2.23
N VAL A 67 0.67 12.27 -1.23
CA VAL A 67 1.23 11.00 -0.76
C VAL A 67 0.30 9.89 -1.23
N ASP A 68 0.84 9.00 -2.03
CA ASP A 68 0.19 7.91 -2.75
C ASP A 68 -0.83 8.37 -3.81
N CYS A 69 -1.06 7.53 -4.81
CA CYS A 69 -2.05 7.71 -5.87
C CYS A 69 -2.67 6.35 -6.22
N GLY A 70 -3.40 5.82 -5.27
CA GLY A 70 -3.89 4.45 -5.30
C GLY A 70 -5.23 4.29 -5.98
N ALA A 71 -5.48 3.06 -6.44
CA ALA A 71 -6.75 2.66 -7.01
C ALA A 71 -7.71 2.15 -5.92
N PHE A 72 -8.98 2.51 -6.04
CA PHE A 72 -10.04 1.85 -5.27
C PHE A 72 -10.21 0.41 -5.74
N GLN A 73 -10.36 -0.50 -4.80
CA GLN A 73 -10.57 -1.93 -5.03
C GLN A 73 -11.88 -2.38 -4.35
N GLY A 74 -12.38 -3.57 -4.71
CA GLY A 74 -13.63 -4.13 -4.18
C GLY A 74 -14.64 -4.45 -5.26
N LYS A 75 -15.95 -4.20 -5.04
CA LYS A 75 -17.00 -4.48 -6.02
C LYS A 75 -16.73 -3.77 -7.34
N ARG A 76 -16.63 -4.53 -8.43
CA ARG A 76 -16.17 -4.07 -9.75
C ARG A 76 -16.80 -2.77 -10.23
N ASN A 77 -18.14 -2.66 -10.18
CA ASN A 77 -18.83 -1.45 -10.65
C ASN A 77 -18.58 -0.22 -9.76
N GLU A 78 -18.43 -0.44 -8.46
CA GLU A 78 -18.18 0.63 -7.48
C GLU A 78 -16.75 1.14 -7.59
N SER A 79 -15.78 0.23 -7.60
CA SER A 79 -14.37 0.59 -7.75
C SER A 79 -14.07 1.20 -9.13
N ASP A 80 -14.65 0.68 -10.23
CA ASP A 80 -14.48 1.27 -11.56
C ASP A 80 -15.03 2.71 -11.61
N ASN A 81 -16.21 2.97 -11.02
CA ASN A 81 -16.77 4.32 -10.94
C ASN A 81 -15.90 5.26 -10.11
N LYS A 82 -15.43 4.84 -8.93
CA LYS A 82 -14.54 5.65 -8.09
C LYS A 82 -13.22 5.97 -8.81
N ASN A 83 -12.61 5.00 -9.49
CA ASN A 83 -11.36 5.18 -10.21
C ASN A 83 -11.49 6.08 -11.45
N ARG A 84 -12.66 6.12 -12.10
CA ARG A 84 -12.93 7.04 -13.23
C ARG A 84 -13.20 8.46 -12.77
N ASN A 85 -13.81 8.63 -11.60
CA ASN A 85 -14.04 9.92 -10.94
C ASN A 85 -12.77 10.34 -10.18
N PHE A 86 -11.74 10.70 -10.96
CA PHE A 86 -10.44 11.08 -10.43
C PHE A 86 -10.43 12.59 -10.13
N ASP A 87 -10.65 12.95 -8.86
CA ASP A 87 -10.88 14.33 -8.40
C ASP A 87 -9.59 15.07 -7.95
N VAL A 88 -8.41 14.61 -8.41
CA VAL A 88 -7.14 15.25 -8.09
C VAL A 88 -6.89 16.44 -9.02
N ALA A 89 -6.57 17.59 -8.46
CA ALA A 89 -6.19 18.81 -9.21
C ALA A 89 -4.72 18.70 -9.68
N CYS A 90 -4.50 18.00 -10.80
CA CYS A 90 -3.15 17.66 -11.30
C CYS A 90 -2.26 18.89 -11.58
N ASP A 91 -2.86 20.03 -11.89
CA ASP A 91 -2.18 21.32 -12.17
C ASP A 91 -1.67 22.02 -10.90
N LYS A 92 -2.20 21.69 -9.72
CA LYS A 92 -1.76 22.22 -8.42
C LYS A 92 -0.70 21.36 -7.75
N LEU A 93 -0.53 20.10 -8.22
CA LEU A 93 0.44 19.18 -7.63
C LEU A 93 1.86 19.55 -8.05
N GLU A 94 2.71 19.82 -7.06
CA GLU A 94 4.14 20.06 -7.24
C GLU A 94 4.92 18.72 -7.30
N SER A 95 4.56 17.77 -6.43
CA SER A 95 5.19 16.46 -6.38
C SER A 95 4.25 15.40 -5.82
N VAL A 96 4.61 14.13 -6.06
CA VAL A 96 3.97 12.96 -5.49
C VAL A 96 5.02 12.14 -4.74
N ILE A 97 4.62 11.56 -3.63
CA ILE A 97 5.43 10.64 -2.84
C ILE A 97 4.73 9.29 -2.85
N LEU A 98 5.42 8.23 -3.24
CA LEU A 98 4.90 6.87 -3.22
C LEU A 98 5.53 6.10 -2.06
N THR A 99 4.71 5.75 -1.08
CA THR A 99 5.15 5.05 0.13
C THR A 99 5.53 3.61 -0.15
N HIS A 100 4.73 2.90 -0.94
CA HIS A 100 4.99 1.53 -1.34
C HIS A 100 4.17 1.14 -2.59
N ALA A 101 4.39 -0.08 -3.08
CA ALA A 101 3.93 -0.48 -4.39
C ALA A 101 2.58 -1.21 -4.42
N HIS A 102 1.81 -1.34 -3.33
CA HIS A 102 0.48 -1.92 -3.44
C HIS A 102 -0.42 -1.12 -4.39
N TYR A 103 -1.35 -1.80 -5.04
CA TYR A 103 -2.18 -1.21 -6.10
C TYR A 103 -3.09 -0.09 -5.59
N ASP A 104 -3.52 -0.16 -4.35
CA ASP A 104 -4.27 0.88 -3.65
C ASP A 104 -3.41 2.07 -3.17
N HIS A 105 -2.10 2.06 -3.47
CA HIS A 105 -1.16 3.18 -3.27
C HIS A 105 -0.55 3.69 -4.57
N CYS A 106 -0.32 2.84 -5.58
CA CYS A 106 0.32 3.23 -6.84
C CYS A 106 -0.59 3.15 -8.09
N GLY A 107 -1.73 2.47 -8.00
CA GLY A 107 -2.50 2.00 -9.14
C GLY A 107 -3.07 3.06 -10.08
N LEU A 108 -3.17 4.33 -9.64
CA LEU A 108 -3.65 5.44 -10.47
C LEU A 108 -2.56 6.43 -10.88
N LEU A 109 -1.28 6.16 -10.61
CA LEU A 109 -0.18 6.98 -11.12
C LEU A 109 -0.21 7.14 -12.65
N PRO A 110 -0.53 6.09 -13.46
CA PRO A 110 -0.68 6.26 -14.91
C PRO A 110 -1.86 7.17 -15.29
N VAL A 111 -2.94 7.18 -14.50
CA VAL A 111 -4.08 8.09 -14.72
C VAL A 111 -3.68 9.53 -14.39
N LEU A 112 -2.95 9.73 -13.30
CA LEU A 112 -2.46 11.04 -12.87
C LEU A 112 -1.60 11.70 -13.96
N THR A 113 -0.62 10.98 -14.50
CA THR A 113 0.28 11.48 -15.56
C THR A 113 -0.48 11.73 -16.86
N LYS A 114 -1.40 10.83 -17.23
CA LYS A 114 -2.29 10.98 -18.38
C LYS A 114 -3.18 12.23 -18.27
N LYS A 115 -3.60 12.61 -17.06
CA LYS A 115 -4.38 13.82 -16.76
C LYS A 115 -3.54 15.10 -16.68
N GLY A 116 -2.23 15.01 -16.92
CA GLY A 116 -1.37 16.16 -17.13
C GLY A 116 -0.42 16.52 -16.00
N PHE A 117 -0.30 15.71 -14.95
CA PHE A 117 0.74 15.88 -13.95
C PHE A 117 2.13 15.84 -14.59
N LYS A 118 2.99 16.82 -14.24
CA LYS A 118 4.34 16.99 -14.82
C LYS A 118 5.46 16.95 -13.79
N GLY A 119 5.11 16.93 -12.49
CA GLY A 119 6.07 16.89 -11.40
C GLY A 119 6.77 15.55 -11.27
N ASN A 120 7.65 15.43 -10.28
CA ASN A 120 8.31 14.19 -9.94
C ASN A 120 7.46 13.34 -9.00
N ILE A 121 7.61 12.01 -9.12
CA ILE A 121 7.09 11.02 -8.20
C ILE A 121 8.31 10.47 -7.43
N TYR A 122 8.34 10.61 -6.12
CA TYR A 122 9.45 10.13 -5.30
C TYR A 122 9.11 8.80 -4.67
N ALA A 123 10.00 7.81 -4.80
CA ALA A 123 9.83 6.48 -4.24
C ALA A 123 11.19 5.87 -3.85
N THR A 124 11.19 4.77 -3.09
CA THR A 124 12.41 3.97 -2.93
C THR A 124 12.72 3.19 -4.22
N PRO A 125 13.98 2.75 -4.45
CA PRO A 125 14.32 1.95 -5.64
C PRO A 125 13.48 0.69 -5.79
N ALA A 126 13.26 -0.06 -4.70
CA ALA A 126 12.48 -1.28 -4.72
C ALA A 126 10.97 -1.01 -4.94
N THR A 127 10.43 0.03 -4.32
CA THR A 127 9.04 0.48 -4.57
C THR A 127 8.83 0.83 -6.04
N ARG A 128 9.76 1.55 -6.68
CA ARG A 128 9.70 1.84 -8.11
C ARG A 128 9.61 0.56 -8.93
N ALA A 129 10.53 -0.38 -8.71
CA ALA A 129 10.57 -1.63 -9.50
C ALA A 129 9.28 -2.45 -9.35
N LEU A 130 8.73 -2.54 -8.13
CA LEU A 130 7.47 -3.24 -7.89
C LEU A 130 6.26 -2.48 -8.45
N ALA A 131 6.22 -1.15 -8.34
CA ALA A 131 5.14 -0.33 -8.88
C ALA A 131 5.07 -0.44 -10.42
N ASP A 132 6.22 -0.43 -11.10
CA ASP A 132 6.30 -0.64 -12.54
C ASP A 132 5.69 -2.00 -12.94
N LEU A 133 6.03 -3.06 -12.19
CA LEU A 133 5.49 -4.40 -12.42
C LEU A 133 3.97 -4.45 -12.22
N ILE A 134 3.45 -3.86 -11.12
CA ILE A 134 2.02 -3.89 -10.78
C ILE A 134 1.20 -3.06 -11.77
N MET A 135 1.64 -1.86 -12.09
CA MET A 135 0.94 -0.99 -13.05
C MET A 135 0.91 -1.59 -14.44
N MET A 136 2.01 -2.23 -14.88
CA MET A 136 2.08 -2.90 -16.18
C MET A 136 1.14 -4.12 -16.24
N ASP A 137 1.12 -4.96 -15.21
CA ASP A 137 0.18 -6.09 -15.13
C ASP A 137 -1.27 -5.62 -15.14
N SER A 138 -1.59 -4.54 -14.41
CA SER A 138 -2.91 -3.92 -14.43
C SER A 138 -3.31 -3.41 -15.83
N ALA A 139 -2.39 -2.79 -16.58
CA ALA A 139 -2.65 -2.36 -17.95
C ALA A 139 -2.99 -3.55 -18.85
N HIS A 140 -2.24 -4.66 -18.74
CA HIS A 140 -2.50 -5.89 -19.47
C HIS A 140 -3.86 -6.54 -19.10
N ILE A 141 -4.21 -6.54 -17.81
CA ILE A 141 -5.52 -7.05 -17.34
C ILE A 141 -6.64 -6.21 -17.94
N GLN A 142 -6.57 -4.88 -17.85
CA GLN A 142 -7.57 -3.98 -18.39
C GLN A 142 -7.72 -4.11 -19.93
N ALA A 143 -6.63 -4.30 -20.65
CA ALA A 143 -6.67 -4.53 -22.10
C ALA A 143 -7.40 -5.83 -22.46
N ARG A 144 -7.13 -6.93 -21.74
CA ARG A 144 -7.82 -8.22 -21.91
C ARG A 144 -9.30 -8.12 -21.55
N ASP A 145 -9.63 -7.43 -20.47
CA ASP A 145 -11.02 -7.18 -20.08
C ASP A 145 -11.78 -6.38 -21.14
N ALA A 146 -11.16 -5.35 -21.72
CA ALA A 146 -11.76 -4.57 -22.80
C ALA A 146 -12.07 -5.45 -24.03
N GLU A 147 -11.13 -6.33 -24.40
CA GLU A 147 -11.34 -7.26 -25.52
C GLU A 147 -12.48 -8.25 -25.24
N TYR A 148 -12.51 -8.81 -24.05
CA TYR A 148 -13.55 -9.75 -23.62
C TYR A 148 -14.95 -9.09 -23.62
N LEU A 149 -15.08 -7.92 -22.99
CA LEU A 149 -16.35 -7.17 -22.93
C LEU A 149 -16.80 -6.73 -24.32
N ARG A 150 -15.87 -6.33 -25.20
CA ARG A 150 -16.17 -5.99 -26.61
C ARG A 150 -16.74 -7.18 -27.36
N LYS A 151 -16.14 -8.38 -27.18
CA LYS A 151 -16.65 -9.63 -27.78
C LYS A 151 -18.05 -9.99 -27.26
N GLN A 152 -18.31 -9.79 -25.96
CA GLN A 152 -19.62 -10.02 -25.36
C GLN A 152 -20.67 -9.03 -25.89
N ALA A 153 -20.39 -7.73 -25.91
CA ALA A 153 -21.29 -6.71 -26.45
C ALA A 153 -21.66 -7.01 -27.90
N LYS A 154 -20.66 -7.38 -28.72
CA LYS A 154 -20.92 -7.79 -30.13
C LYS A 154 -21.85 -8.99 -30.25
N ARG A 155 -21.72 -10.00 -29.36
CA ARG A 155 -22.62 -11.18 -29.35
C ARG A 155 -24.05 -10.84 -28.96
N LYS A 156 -24.22 -9.83 -28.09
CA LYS A 156 -25.53 -9.36 -27.62
C LYS A 156 -26.15 -8.27 -28.50
N GLY A 157 -25.44 -7.76 -29.49
CA GLY A 157 -25.88 -6.62 -30.33
C GLY A 157 -25.87 -5.28 -29.57
N GLU A 158 -25.14 -5.19 -28.46
CA GLU A 158 -25.04 -4.00 -27.60
C GLU A 158 -23.86 -3.10 -28.02
N LYS A 159 -23.98 -1.78 -27.74
CA LYS A 159 -22.85 -0.86 -27.92
C LYS A 159 -21.80 -1.11 -26.82
N PHE A 160 -20.53 -1.19 -27.24
CA PHE A 160 -19.41 -1.28 -26.33
C PHE A 160 -18.89 0.12 -25.96
N ASN A 161 -18.97 0.49 -24.67
CA ASN A 161 -18.59 1.82 -24.18
C ASN A 161 -17.51 1.81 -23.09
N TRP A 162 -17.09 0.60 -22.62
CA TRP A 162 -16.07 0.51 -21.59
C TRP A 162 -14.65 0.61 -22.19
N THR A 163 -13.80 1.44 -21.58
CA THR A 163 -12.39 1.62 -21.97
C THR A 163 -11.48 1.43 -20.77
N PRO A 164 -10.25 0.92 -20.94
CA PRO A 164 -9.24 0.91 -19.89
C PRO A 164 -8.98 2.31 -19.33
N LEU A 165 -8.70 2.40 -18.04
CA LEU A 165 -8.33 3.67 -17.37
C LEU A 165 -7.02 4.19 -17.96
N PHE A 166 -6.08 3.29 -18.19
CA PHE A 166 -4.77 3.56 -18.76
C PHE A 166 -4.26 2.35 -19.57
N ASN A 167 -3.22 2.55 -20.35
CA ASN A 167 -2.54 1.57 -21.16
C ASN A 167 -1.03 1.48 -20.81
N GLU A 168 -0.29 0.59 -21.46
CA GLU A 168 1.17 0.41 -21.26
C GLU A 168 1.96 1.72 -21.46
N GLY A 169 1.61 2.53 -22.47
CA GLY A 169 2.26 3.83 -22.71
C GLY A 169 2.06 4.80 -21.55
N ASP A 170 0.87 4.82 -20.95
CA ASP A 170 0.57 5.64 -19.77
C ASP A 170 1.40 5.17 -18.56
N VAL A 171 1.63 3.85 -18.40
CA VAL A 171 2.51 3.29 -17.36
C VAL A 171 3.96 3.72 -17.57
N ILE A 172 4.48 3.60 -18.78
CA ILE A 172 5.85 4.04 -19.11
C ILE A 172 6.04 5.53 -18.80
N ASN A 173 5.04 6.35 -19.12
CA ASN A 173 5.09 7.79 -18.83
C ASN A 173 5.13 8.05 -17.31
N ALA A 174 4.34 7.33 -16.52
CA ALA A 174 4.37 7.43 -15.06
C ALA A 174 5.73 6.97 -14.49
N ALA A 175 6.24 5.83 -14.95
CA ALA A 175 7.53 5.28 -14.54
C ALA A 175 8.70 6.23 -14.81
N ASN A 176 8.66 6.98 -15.93
CA ASN A 176 9.67 7.97 -16.28
C ASN A 176 9.67 9.22 -15.37
N GLN A 177 8.58 9.48 -14.64
CA GLN A 177 8.51 10.57 -13.65
C GLN A 177 8.96 10.10 -12.24
N ILE A 178 9.22 8.79 -12.03
CA ILE A 178 9.65 8.29 -10.73
C ILE A 178 11.15 8.55 -10.53
N VAL A 179 11.43 9.37 -9.54
CA VAL A 179 12.78 9.65 -9.01
C VAL A 179 12.99 8.82 -7.75
N THR A 180 14.04 8.00 -7.74
CA THR A 180 14.30 7.13 -6.60
C THR A 180 15.15 7.83 -5.53
N LEU A 181 14.77 7.61 -4.27
CA LEU A 181 15.47 8.09 -3.09
C LEU A 181 15.69 6.92 -2.12
N SER A 182 16.95 6.62 -1.81
CA SER A 182 17.26 5.58 -0.82
C SER A 182 16.83 6.01 0.59
N TYR A 183 16.61 5.03 1.46
CA TYR A 183 16.32 5.29 2.88
C TYR A 183 17.35 6.22 3.53
N GLU A 184 16.89 7.03 4.46
CA GLU A 184 17.64 7.97 5.28
C GLU A 184 18.40 9.06 4.51
N ARG A 185 18.13 9.24 3.21
CA ARG A 185 18.65 10.34 2.41
C ARG A 185 17.65 11.50 2.39
N ASN A 186 18.18 12.71 2.58
CA ASN A 186 17.38 13.94 2.48
C ASN A 186 17.30 14.40 1.03
N MET A 187 16.12 14.83 0.60
CA MET A 187 15.90 15.46 -0.71
C MET A 187 14.90 16.60 -0.59
N PHE A 188 15.20 17.75 -1.12
CA PHE A 188 14.22 18.82 -1.30
C PHE A 188 13.29 18.45 -2.47
N ILE A 189 12.01 18.31 -2.18
CA ILE A 189 10.96 18.02 -3.17
C ILE A 189 10.14 19.27 -3.54
N ALA A 190 10.30 20.31 -2.74
CA ALA A 190 9.86 21.69 -2.95
C ALA A 190 10.86 22.62 -2.26
N PRO A 191 10.87 23.93 -2.52
CA PRO A 191 11.87 24.86 -1.96
C PRO A 191 11.97 24.87 -0.43
N ASP A 192 10.86 24.59 0.24
CA ASP A 192 10.70 24.60 1.69
C ASP A 192 10.33 23.22 2.27
N VAL A 193 10.31 22.15 1.45
CA VAL A 193 9.93 20.81 1.88
C VAL A 193 11.02 19.81 1.62
N GLN A 194 11.54 19.21 2.68
CA GLN A 194 12.51 18.14 2.63
C GLN A 194 11.83 16.80 2.92
N LEU A 195 12.02 15.84 2.01
CA LEU A 195 11.59 14.46 2.15
C LEU A 195 12.74 13.58 2.64
N LYS A 196 12.41 12.64 3.54
CA LYS A 196 13.26 11.54 3.94
C LYS A 196 12.45 10.27 4.10
N PHE A 197 12.90 9.18 3.49
CA PHE A 197 12.27 7.85 3.66
C PHE A 197 12.92 7.06 4.78
N PHE A 198 12.08 6.34 5.54
CA PHE A 198 12.49 5.34 6.53
C PHE A 198 11.77 4.03 6.24
N ASP A 199 12.38 2.90 6.54
CA ASP A 199 11.78 1.60 6.26
C ASP A 199 10.48 1.41 7.07
N ALA A 200 9.37 1.10 6.39
CA ALA A 200 8.08 0.84 7.02
C ALA A 200 7.87 -0.64 7.38
N GLY A 201 8.74 -1.54 6.94
CA GLY A 201 8.69 -2.97 7.27
C GLY A 201 7.46 -3.71 6.74
N HIS A 202 6.70 -3.10 5.82
CA HIS A 202 5.43 -3.65 5.34
C HIS A 202 5.62 -4.60 4.16
N ILE A 203 6.14 -4.09 3.03
CA ILE A 203 6.58 -4.88 1.88
C ILE A 203 7.97 -4.38 1.42
N LEU A 204 8.59 -5.12 0.49
CA LEU A 204 9.89 -4.72 -0.06
C LEU A 204 9.86 -3.27 -0.56
N GLY A 205 10.72 -2.42 -0.03
CA GLY A 205 10.84 -1.02 -0.41
C GLY A 205 9.83 -0.08 0.24
N SER A 206 8.89 -0.58 1.05
CA SER A 206 7.90 0.27 1.75
C SER A 206 8.58 1.30 2.65
N ALA A 207 8.00 2.50 2.71
CA ALA A 207 8.63 3.60 3.42
C ALA A 207 7.64 4.47 4.19
N PHE A 208 8.03 4.86 5.39
CA PHE A 208 7.53 6.06 6.03
C PHE A 208 8.06 7.27 5.26
N ALA A 209 7.19 8.22 4.94
CA ALA A 209 7.57 9.49 4.34
C ALA A 209 7.59 10.59 5.39
N SER A 210 8.79 10.99 5.83
CA SER A 210 8.98 12.10 6.76
C SER A 210 9.21 13.38 5.98
N LEU A 211 8.31 14.35 6.15
CA LEU A 211 8.37 15.68 5.55
C LEU A 211 8.77 16.69 6.62
N SER A 212 9.87 17.41 6.38
CA SER A 212 10.24 18.58 7.18
C SER A 212 9.97 19.84 6.37
N ILE A 213 8.99 20.63 6.83
CA ILE A 213 8.54 21.85 6.18
C ILE A 213 9.20 23.03 6.90
N SER A 214 10.02 23.80 6.16
CA SER A 214 10.79 24.89 6.75
C SER A 214 9.88 26.08 7.08
N GLY A 215 9.87 26.46 8.36
CA GLY A 215 9.28 27.73 8.83
C GLY A 215 10.19 28.92 8.55
N GLN A 216 9.76 30.11 8.96
CA GLN A 216 10.54 31.34 8.81
C GLN A 216 11.83 31.34 9.65
N ARG A 217 11.85 30.61 10.76
CA ARG A 217 13.00 30.40 11.62
C ARG A 217 13.38 28.93 11.62
N LYS A 218 14.65 28.65 11.87
CA LYS A 218 15.17 27.27 11.87
C LYS A 218 14.47 26.34 12.87
N ASP A 219 13.95 26.89 13.96
CA ASP A 219 13.25 26.15 15.03
C ASP A 219 11.74 26.04 14.80
N ASP A 220 11.20 26.70 13.75
CA ASP A 220 9.77 26.69 13.41
C ASP A 220 9.41 25.59 12.38
N ASN A 221 10.32 24.65 12.11
CA ASN A 221 10.06 23.56 11.19
C ASN A 221 8.94 22.66 11.70
N ILE A 222 8.04 22.30 10.78
CA ILE A 222 6.93 21.37 11.03
C ILE A 222 7.28 20.04 10.40
N ASN A 223 7.25 18.98 11.19
CA ASN A 223 7.50 17.61 10.74
C ASN A 223 6.18 16.85 10.62
N VAL A 224 5.86 16.38 9.42
CA VAL A 224 4.69 15.54 9.14
C VAL A 224 5.20 14.16 8.71
N LEU A 225 4.75 13.12 9.40
CA LEU A 225 5.09 11.73 9.09
C LEU A 225 3.88 11.02 8.48
N PHE A 226 4.01 10.55 7.26
CA PHE A 226 3.07 9.64 6.63
C PHE A 226 3.60 8.22 6.79
N THR A 227 2.83 7.35 7.44
CA THR A 227 3.26 5.97 7.66
C THR A 227 3.16 5.11 6.40
N GLY A 228 2.33 5.52 5.42
CA GLY A 228 1.84 4.51 4.48
C GLY A 228 1.30 3.34 5.30
N ASP A 229 1.59 2.11 4.89
CA ASP A 229 1.26 0.91 5.63
C ASP A 229 2.42 0.48 6.52
N ILE A 230 2.14 0.18 7.79
CA ILE A 230 3.14 -0.22 8.78
C ILE A 230 3.25 -1.74 8.80
N GLY A 231 4.47 -2.24 8.70
CA GLY A 231 4.75 -3.67 8.82
C GLY A 231 4.77 -4.18 10.25
N ARG A 232 4.79 -5.50 10.37
CA ARG A 232 4.97 -6.20 11.64
C ARG A 232 6.45 -6.32 12.00
N ASN A 233 6.73 -6.39 13.29
CA ASN A 233 8.08 -6.73 13.76
C ASN A 233 8.39 -8.22 13.52
N ASN A 234 9.68 -8.51 13.33
CA ASN A 234 10.22 -9.87 13.20
C ASN A 234 9.68 -10.68 12.01
N LYS A 235 9.17 -10.02 10.99
CA LYS A 235 8.89 -10.68 9.71
C LYS A 235 10.19 -11.13 9.07
N PRO A 236 10.20 -12.28 8.39
CA PRO A 236 11.37 -12.69 7.63
C PRO A 236 11.57 -11.81 6.40
N ILE A 237 12.77 -11.82 5.87
CA ILE A 237 13.22 -11.20 4.63
C ILE A 237 13.45 -9.69 4.76
N ILE A 238 12.44 -8.93 5.16
CA ILE A 238 12.51 -7.45 5.22
C ILE A 238 12.79 -6.94 6.63
N ARG A 239 13.22 -5.68 6.72
CA ARG A 239 13.50 -5.03 8.00
C ARG A 239 12.22 -4.78 8.81
N ASN A 240 12.40 -4.60 10.10
CA ASN A 240 11.34 -4.07 10.96
C ASN A 240 11.04 -2.60 10.62
N PRO A 241 9.82 -2.11 10.95
CA PRO A 241 9.52 -0.68 10.89
C PRO A 241 10.57 0.14 11.63
N SER A 242 11.08 1.19 10.99
CA SER A 242 12.10 2.06 11.57
C SER A 242 11.57 2.82 12.78
N THR A 243 12.37 2.90 13.84
CA THR A 243 12.11 3.70 15.03
C THR A 243 12.93 5.00 15.08
N GLU A 244 13.84 5.18 14.11
CA GLU A 244 14.75 6.34 14.03
C GLU A 244 14.16 7.49 13.21
N VAL A 245 12.82 7.65 13.21
CA VAL A 245 12.17 8.77 12.53
C VAL A 245 12.34 10.06 13.32
N PRO A 246 12.54 11.22 12.65
CA PRO A 246 12.57 12.51 13.33
C PRO A 246 11.26 12.76 14.09
N ALA A 247 11.34 13.34 15.29
CA ALA A 247 10.15 13.66 16.11
C ALA A 247 9.09 14.38 15.28
N PRO A 248 7.92 13.74 15.00
CA PRO A 248 6.86 14.35 14.20
C PRO A 248 6.01 15.30 15.03
N ASP A 249 5.56 16.41 14.40
CA ASP A 249 4.49 17.23 14.94
C ASP A 249 3.10 16.63 14.61
N TYR A 250 3.00 15.95 13.46
CA TYR A 250 1.77 15.32 12.96
C TYR A 250 2.10 13.96 12.34
N ILE A 251 1.21 13.00 12.57
CA ILE A 251 1.32 11.64 11.97
C ILE A 251 0.05 11.37 11.19
N VAL A 252 0.19 10.94 9.93
CA VAL A 252 -0.89 10.32 9.14
C VAL A 252 -0.69 8.82 9.25
N LEU A 253 -1.56 8.15 10.03
CA LEU A 253 -1.41 6.77 10.50
C LEU A 253 -2.43 5.85 9.87
N GLU A 254 -1.98 4.70 9.32
CA GLU A 254 -2.88 3.63 8.89
C GLU A 254 -3.65 2.99 10.04
N SER A 255 -4.71 2.25 9.69
CA SER A 255 -5.58 1.58 10.68
C SER A 255 -6.27 0.31 10.15
N THR A 256 -5.62 -0.37 9.20
CA THR A 256 -6.17 -1.57 8.52
C THR A 256 -6.57 -2.68 9.49
N TYR A 257 -5.71 -2.97 10.45
CA TYR A 257 -5.93 -3.96 11.50
C TYR A 257 -6.19 -3.32 12.86
N GLY A 258 -6.91 -2.19 12.86
CA GLY A 258 -7.23 -1.42 14.06
C GLY A 258 -8.16 -2.14 15.06
N ASP A 259 -8.88 -3.19 14.65
CA ASP A 259 -9.87 -3.90 15.47
C ASP A 259 -9.52 -5.36 15.77
N ARG A 260 -8.33 -5.82 15.41
CA ARG A 260 -7.96 -7.24 15.55
C ARG A 260 -6.49 -7.43 15.83
N LYS A 261 -6.15 -8.55 16.47
CA LYS A 261 -4.79 -8.97 16.81
C LYS A 261 -4.33 -10.12 15.92
N HIS A 262 -3.04 -10.16 15.64
CA HIS A 262 -2.43 -11.26 14.91
C HIS A 262 -2.00 -12.42 15.82
N GLU A 263 -1.94 -13.60 15.21
CA GLU A 263 -1.35 -14.79 15.83
C GLU A 263 0.19 -14.72 15.76
N ASP A 264 0.85 -15.49 16.63
CA ASP A 264 2.31 -15.59 16.65
C ASP A 264 2.82 -16.31 15.40
N VAL A 265 3.90 -15.82 14.80
CA VAL A 265 4.50 -16.38 13.57
C VAL A 265 5.12 -17.76 13.83
N ASP A 266 5.70 -18.00 15.01
CA ASP A 266 6.30 -19.31 15.33
C ASP A 266 5.21 -20.40 15.43
N VAL A 267 4.04 -20.07 15.99
CA VAL A 267 2.87 -20.95 16.02
C VAL A 267 2.40 -21.27 14.59
N ALA A 268 2.37 -20.28 13.73
CA ALA A 268 1.97 -20.43 12.33
C ALA A 268 2.92 -21.33 11.52
N MET A 269 4.22 -21.28 11.81
CA MET A 269 5.21 -22.16 11.17
C MET A 269 4.99 -23.63 11.54
N ASP A 270 4.69 -23.91 12.81
CA ASP A 270 4.38 -25.27 13.26
C ASP A 270 3.07 -25.77 12.65
N GLU A 271 2.06 -24.92 12.55
CA GLU A 271 0.79 -25.22 11.90
C GLU A 271 0.96 -25.50 10.41
N LEU A 272 1.73 -24.67 9.68
CA LEU A 272 2.09 -24.90 8.28
C LEU A 272 2.76 -26.27 8.12
N ALA A 273 3.72 -26.62 8.98
CA ALA A 273 4.41 -27.89 8.93
C ALA A 273 3.46 -29.08 9.16
N GLN A 274 2.50 -28.96 10.07
CA GLN A 274 1.49 -30.00 10.31
C GLN A 274 0.54 -30.16 9.12
N ILE A 275 0.07 -29.06 8.51
CA ILE A 275 -0.76 -29.10 7.31
C ILE A 275 -0.03 -29.84 6.19
N VAL A 276 1.24 -29.52 5.96
CA VAL A 276 2.06 -30.18 4.94
C VAL A 276 2.20 -31.68 5.22
N LYS A 277 2.50 -32.07 6.46
CA LYS A 277 2.62 -33.50 6.84
C LYS A 277 1.31 -34.27 6.64
N ARG A 278 0.17 -33.67 6.98
CA ARG A 278 -1.16 -34.28 6.74
C ARG A 278 -1.43 -34.49 5.25
N ALA A 279 -1.20 -33.45 4.42
CA ALA A 279 -1.40 -33.54 2.98
C ALA A 279 -0.51 -34.62 2.33
N ILE A 280 0.75 -34.73 2.78
CA ILE A 280 1.66 -35.80 2.33
C ILE A 280 1.11 -37.18 2.69
N ALA A 281 0.64 -37.37 3.92
CA ALA A 281 0.09 -38.65 4.38
C ALA A 281 -1.17 -39.06 3.60
N GLN A 282 -1.96 -38.10 3.15
CA GLN A 282 -3.15 -38.29 2.32
C GLN A 282 -2.84 -38.46 0.82
N GLY A 283 -1.60 -38.20 0.39
CA GLY A 283 -1.18 -38.20 -1.02
C GLY A 283 -1.81 -37.05 -1.82
N GLY A 284 -2.29 -36.01 -1.14
CA GLY A 284 -2.99 -34.87 -1.73
C GLY A 284 -2.09 -33.68 -2.05
N LYS A 285 -2.65 -32.67 -2.74
CA LYS A 285 -2.03 -31.39 -3.07
C LYS A 285 -2.41 -30.34 -2.04
N ILE A 286 -1.54 -29.36 -1.86
CA ILE A 286 -1.83 -28.14 -1.11
C ILE A 286 -1.91 -26.99 -2.10
N ILE A 287 -3.08 -26.38 -2.22
CA ILE A 287 -3.32 -25.23 -3.09
C ILE A 287 -3.37 -23.97 -2.21
N ILE A 288 -2.48 -23.01 -2.47
CA ILE A 288 -2.34 -21.80 -1.65
C ILE A 288 -2.63 -20.58 -2.51
N PRO A 289 -3.82 -19.96 -2.38
CA PRO A 289 -4.06 -18.63 -2.92
C PRO A 289 -3.16 -17.62 -2.21
N ALA A 290 -2.34 -16.90 -2.96
CA ALA A 290 -1.44 -15.90 -2.39
C ALA A 290 -1.29 -14.68 -3.30
N PHE A 291 -1.14 -13.50 -2.71
CA PHE A 291 -0.74 -12.32 -3.47
C PHE A 291 0.64 -12.54 -4.07
N ALA A 292 0.82 -12.04 -5.29
CA ALA A 292 2.04 -12.26 -6.06
C ALA A 292 3.27 -11.57 -5.45
N ILE A 293 3.04 -10.49 -4.70
CA ILE A 293 4.07 -9.70 -4.05
C ILE A 293 3.96 -9.90 -2.54
N GLU A 294 5.08 -10.02 -1.89
CA GLU A 294 5.34 -10.24 -0.46
C GLU A 294 4.86 -11.63 0.00
N ARG A 295 3.56 -11.93 -0.04
CA ARG A 295 3.00 -13.18 0.48
C ARG A 295 3.60 -14.44 -0.17
N THR A 296 3.77 -14.42 -1.49
CA THR A 296 4.38 -15.55 -2.20
C THR A 296 5.84 -15.73 -1.80
N GLN A 297 6.62 -14.65 -1.69
CA GLN A 297 8.03 -14.69 -1.32
C GLN A 297 8.21 -15.15 0.15
N GLU A 298 7.35 -14.67 1.03
CA GLU A 298 7.33 -15.09 2.44
C GLU A 298 7.01 -16.57 2.60
N LEU A 299 6.00 -17.09 1.89
CA LEU A 299 5.69 -18.53 1.88
C LEU A 299 6.86 -19.36 1.34
N VAL A 300 7.47 -18.94 0.25
CA VAL A 300 8.66 -19.60 -0.32
C VAL A 300 9.79 -19.67 0.71
N TYR A 301 10.01 -18.58 1.44
CA TYR A 301 11.01 -18.53 2.52
C TYR A 301 10.66 -19.50 3.66
N TYR A 302 9.41 -19.52 4.12
CA TYR A 302 8.99 -20.45 5.17
C TYR A 302 9.13 -21.93 4.74
N PHE A 303 8.72 -22.25 3.52
CA PHE A 303 8.93 -23.60 2.97
C PHE A 303 10.40 -23.96 2.88
N HIS A 304 11.26 -23.01 2.45
CA HIS A 304 12.70 -23.23 2.45
C HIS A 304 13.22 -23.56 3.85
N MET A 305 12.83 -22.77 4.87
CA MET A 305 13.23 -23.03 6.25
C MET A 305 12.75 -24.38 6.79
N LEU A 306 11.51 -24.76 6.49
CA LEU A 306 10.96 -26.05 6.94
C LEU A 306 11.67 -27.24 6.31
N VAL A 307 12.04 -27.14 5.03
CA VAL A 307 12.82 -28.17 4.32
C VAL A 307 14.27 -28.24 4.81
N ASP A 308 14.94 -27.07 4.94
CA ASP A 308 16.35 -27.00 5.39
C ASP A 308 16.52 -27.52 6.81
N ARG A 309 15.58 -27.21 7.71
CA ARG A 309 15.54 -27.73 9.09
C ARG A 309 15.03 -29.18 9.18
N LYS A 310 14.69 -29.82 8.06
CA LYS A 310 14.14 -31.19 8.00
C LYS A 310 12.85 -31.38 8.83
N ILE A 311 12.09 -30.30 9.04
CA ILE A 311 10.79 -30.35 9.73
C ILE A 311 9.74 -30.99 8.85
N ILE A 312 9.80 -30.72 7.54
CA ILE A 312 8.99 -31.37 6.50
C ILE A 312 9.92 -32.11 5.50
N PRO A 313 9.45 -33.19 4.86
CA PRO A 313 10.19 -33.80 3.78
C PRO A 313 10.24 -32.89 2.55
N GLN A 314 11.21 -33.15 1.68
CA GLN A 314 11.33 -32.43 0.41
C GLN A 314 10.20 -32.86 -0.54
N ILE A 315 9.25 -31.98 -0.81
CA ILE A 315 8.16 -32.15 -1.78
C ILE A 315 8.23 -31.06 -2.84
N PRO A 316 7.73 -31.29 -4.07
CA PRO A 316 7.68 -30.26 -5.10
C PRO A 316 6.82 -29.05 -4.66
N ILE A 317 7.36 -27.86 -4.82
CA ILE A 317 6.69 -26.59 -4.54
C ILE A 317 6.69 -25.78 -5.83
N TYR A 318 5.52 -25.41 -6.30
CA TYR A 318 5.33 -24.66 -7.53
C TYR A 318 4.78 -23.28 -7.22
N VAL A 319 5.45 -22.23 -7.70
CA VAL A 319 4.91 -20.87 -7.75
C VAL A 319 4.35 -20.66 -9.14
N ASP A 320 3.03 -20.79 -9.27
CA ASP A 320 2.34 -20.67 -10.56
C ASP A 320 1.72 -19.29 -10.73
N SER A 321 2.60 -18.32 -10.93
CA SER A 321 2.26 -16.91 -11.20
C SER A 321 3.43 -16.21 -11.90
N PRO A 322 3.27 -15.77 -13.16
CA PRO A 322 4.30 -14.97 -13.83
C PRO A 322 4.65 -13.69 -13.06
N MET A 323 3.65 -13.02 -12.49
CA MET A 323 3.84 -11.82 -11.68
C MET A 323 4.67 -12.12 -10.42
N ALA A 324 4.37 -13.21 -9.70
CA ALA A 324 5.15 -13.61 -8.54
C ALA A 324 6.60 -13.98 -8.89
N THR A 325 6.82 -14.59 -10.06
CA THR A 325 8.17 -14.87 -10.58
C THR A 325 8.96 -13.59 -10.80
N ASN A 326 8.36 -12.60 -11.48
CA ASN A 326 8.99 -11.30 -11.73
C ASN A 326 9.23 -10.54 -10.40
N ALA A 327 8.26 -10.54 -9.49
CA ALA A 327 8.40 -9.93 -8.17
C ALA A 327 9.57 -10.58 -7.40
N THR A 328 9.71 -11.91 -7.42
CA THR A 328 10.83 -12.59 -6.76
C THR A 328 12.19 -12.19 -7.35
N SER A 329 12.27 -11.94 -8.66
CA SER A 329 13.48 -11.41 -9.28
C SER A 329 13.79 -10.00 -8.79
N ILE A 330 12.77 -9.16 -8.55
CA ILE A 330 12.95 -7.82 -7.95
C ILE A 330 13.47 -7.95 -6.52
N PHE A 331 12.93 -8.86 -5.71
CA PHE A 331 13.47 -9.12 -4.37
C PHE A 331 14.98 -9.44 -4.41
N GLN A 332 15.43 -10.25 -5.35
CA GLN A 332 16.85 -10.64 -5.46
C GLN A 332 17.81 -9.48 -5.79
N VAL A 333 17.33 -8.41 -6.41
CA VAL A 333 18.17 -7.26 -6.78
C VAL A 333 18.07 -6.07 -5.82
N HIS A 334 17.26 -6.19 -4.74
CA HIS A 334 17.09 -5.16 -3.72
C HIS A 334 17.46 -5.64 -2.31
N PRO A 335 18.70 -6.15 -2.09
CA PRO A 335 19.14 -6.65 -0.77
C PRO A 335 19.24 -5.54 0.29
N GLU A 336 19.24 -4.26 -0.10
CA GLU A 336 19.19 -3.12 0.80
C GLU A 336 17.93 -3.06 1.68
N CYS A 337 16.86 -3.77 1.29
CA CYS A 337 15.63 -3.87 2.06
C CYS A 337 15.61 -5.06 3.02
N TYR A 338 16.63 -5.94 2.99
CA TYR A 338 16.62 -7.16 3.78
C TYR A 338 16.92 -6.90 5.25
N ASP A 339 16.34 -7.73 6.12
CA ASP A 339 16.79 -7.88 7.49
C ASP A 339 18.23 -8.40 7.51
N LYS A 340 18.91 -8.20 8.64
CA LYS A 340 20.32 -8.60 8.78
C LYS A 340 20.53 -10.09 8.50
N LYS A 341 19.61 -10.95 8.94
CA LYS A 341 19.73 -12.40 8.78
C LYS A 341 19.61 -12.83 7.32
N THR A 342 18.65 -12.30 6.60
CA THR A 342 18.44 -12.57 5.17
C THR A 342 19.57 -11.96 4.33
N HIS A 343 20.00 -10.73 4.67
CA HIS A 343 21.14 -10.06 4.03
C HIS A 343 22.41 -10.89 4.16
N ASP A 344 22.74 -11.35 5.37
CA ASP A 344 23.96 -12.14 5.61
C ASP A 344 23.84 -13.52 4.91
N ALA A 345 22.69 -14.17 4.94
CA ALA A 345 22.47 -15.43 4.22
C ALA A 345 22.69 -15.26 2.72
N PHE A 346 22.15 -14.21 2.12
CA PHE A 346 22.18 -13.98 0.67
C PHE A 346 23.55 -13.47 0.19
N LEU A 347 24.09 -12.41 0.80
CA LEU A 347 25.32 -11.74 0.33
C LEU A 347 26.60 -12.33 0.91
N VAL A 348 26.59 -12.75 2.19
CA VAL A 348 27.80 -13.27 2.85
C VAL A 348 27.93 -14.78 2.63
N HIS A 349 26.84 -15.52 2.73
CA HIS A 349 26.86 -17.00 2.62
C HIS A 349 26.46 -17.51 1.24
N HIS A 350 26.12 -16.63 0.28
CA HIS A 350 25.70 -16.96 -1.08
C HIS A 350 24.55 -17.96 -1.15
N LYS A 351 23.65 -17.94 -0.14
CA LYS A 351 22.44 -18.78 -0.08
C LYS A 351 21.26 -17.98 -0.60
N ASN A 352 20.70 -18.39 -1.74
CA ASN A 352 19.49 -17.75 -2.27
C ASN A 352 18.27 -18.16 -1.44
N PRO A 353 17.63 -17.26 -0.67
CA PRO A 353 16.46 -17.58 0.15
C PRO A 353 15.22 -17.94 -0.70
N PHE A 354 15.22 -17.53 -1.98
CA PHE A 354 14.14 -17.78 -2.94
C PHE A 354 14.50 -18.88 -3.95
N GLY A 355 15.54 -19.68 -3.69
CA GLY A 355 15.99 -20.74 -4.60
C GLY A 355 16.46 -21.97 -3.82
N PHE A 356 15.70 -23.08 -3.93
CA PHE A 356 16.08 -24.40 -3.38
C PHE A 356 15.54 -25.50 -4.29
N ASN A 357 16.10 -26.69 -4.20
CA ASN A 357 15.89 -27.78 -5.16
C ASN A 357 14.42 -28.20 -5.35
N ALA A 358 13.57 -28.02 -4.34
CA ALA A 358 12.15 -28.39 -4.41
C ALA A 358 11.28 -27.31 -5.05
N LEU A 359 11.77 -26.06 -5.18
CA LEU A 359 11.02 -24.90 -5.70
C LEU A 359 11.13 -24.80 -7.22
N LYS A 360 9.99 -24.56 -7.86
CA LYS A 360 9.92 -24.30 -9.30
C LYS A 360 8.94 -23.18 -9.60
N PHE A 361 9.39 -22.18 -10.37
CA PHE A 361 8.54 -21.13 -10.90
C PHE A 361 7.94 -21.54 -12.24
N VAL A 362 6.62 -21.38 -12.39
CA VAL A 362 5.85 -21.76 -13.56
C VAL A 362 5.33 -20.54 -14.28
N THR A 363 5.80 -20.32 -15.50
CA THR A 363 5.43 -19.15 -16.30
C THR A 363 4.51 -19.49 -17.46
N SER A 364 4.66 -20.68 -18.09
CA SER A 364 3.84 -21.06 -19.24
C SER A 364 2.45 -21.57 -18.83
N VAL A 365 1.49 -21.42 -19.72
CA VAL A 365 0.11 -21.91 -19.53
C VAL A 365 0.04 -23.44 -19.59
N GLU A 366 0.84 -24.04 -20.47
CA GLU A 366 0.92 -25.50 -20.68
C GLU A 366 1.42 -26.19 -19.40
N GLU A 367 2.47 -25.63 -18.80
CA GLU A 367 3.02 -26.16 -17.56
C GLU A 367 2.03 -25.99 -16.40
N SER A 368 1.39 -24.82 -16.26
CA SER A 368 0.33 -24.57 -15.28
C SER A 368 -0.80 -25.59 -15.36
N LYS A 369 -1.29 -25.88 -16.57
CA LYS A 369 -2.33 -26.90 -16.78
C LYS A 369 -1.84 -28.30 -16.39
N SER A 370 -0.58 -28.64 -16.67
CA SER A 370 0.00 -29.93 -16.33
C SER A 370 0.05 -30.21 -14.84
N LEU A 371 0.17 -29.16 -13.99
CA LEU A 371 0.16 -29.30 -12.54
C LEU A 371 -1.14 -29.92 -12.00
N ASN A 372 -2.26 -29.62 -12.63
CA ASN A 372 -3.57 -30.18 -12.24
C ASN A 372 -3.66 -31.69 -12.53
N GLN A 373 -2.93 -32.17 -13.53
CA GLN A 373 -2.92 -33.58 -13.93
C GLN A 373 -1.86 -34.42 -13.18
N LYS A 374 -0.86 -33.75 -12.57
CA LYS A 374 0.16 -34.47 -11.76
C LYS A 374 -0.47 -35.09 -10.54
N GLU A 375 -0.04 -36.27 -10.20
CA GLU A 375 -0.43 -37.00 -8.99
C GLU A 375 0.61 -36.86 -7.89
N GLY A 376 0.18 -37.14 -6.64
CA GLY A 376 1.02 -37.12 -5.46
C GLY A 376 1.11 -35.77 -4.77
N PRO A 377 1.77 -35.73 -3.59
CA PRO A 377 1.83 -34.55 -2.75
C PRO A 377 2.72 -33.47 -3.39
N MET A 378 2.20 -32.27 -3.44
CA MET A 378 2.89 -31.06 -3.91
C MET A 378 2.22 -29.82 -3.36
N VAL A 379 2.93 -28.71 -3.36
CA VAL A 379 2.41 -27.37 -3.05
C VAL A 379 2.28 -26.57 -4.34
N ILE A 380 1.14 -25.91 -4.53
CA ILE A 380 0.93 -24.95 -5.64
C ILE A 380 0.53 -23.62 -5.01
N ILE A 381 1.41 -22.62 -5.13
CA ILE A 381 1.17 -21.24 -4.71
C ILE A 381 0.80 -20.45 -5.96
N SER A 382 -0.38 -19.83 -5.98
CA SER A 382 -0.88 -19.15 -7.18
C SER A 382 -1.68 -17.88 -6.84
N ALA A 383 -1.53 -16.85 -7.64
CA ALA A 383 -2.33 -15.63 -7.53
C ALA A 383 -3.68 -15.80 -8.24
N ASP A 384 -4.74 -15.18 -7.77
CA ASP A 384 -4.81 -14.11 -6.78
C ASP A 384 -5.14 -14.64 -5.37
N GLY A 385 -4.70 -13.88 -4.34
CA GLY A 385 -4.85 -14.26 -2.93
C GLY A 385 -6.30 -14.33 -2.42
N MET A 386 -7.24 -13.60 -3.03
CA MET A 386 -8.67 -13.62 -2.68
C MET A 386 -9.50 -14.59 -3.53
N CYS A 387 -8.88 -15.32 -4.45
CA CYS A 387 -9.50 -16.27 -5.37
C CYS A 387 -10.51 -15.65 -6.35
N GLU A 388 -10.34 -14.39 -6.77
CA GLU A 388 -11.27 -13.72 -7.69
C GLU A 388 -10.82 -13.77 -9.15
N ALA A 389 -9.51 -13.94 -9.38
CA ALA A 389 -8.91 -13.92 -10.71
C ALA A 389 -7.69 -14.85 -10.80
N GLY A 390 -7.11 -14.96 -12.00
CA GLY A 390 -5.83 -15.62 -12.20
C GLY A 390 -5.88 -17.14 -12.27
N ARG A 391 -4.68 -17.74 -12.23
CA ARG A 391 -4.50 -19.19 -12.38
C ARG A 391 -5.05 -19.98 -11.20
N ILE A 392 -5.14 -19.37 -10.04
CA ILE A 392 -5.69 -19.99 -8.83
C ILE A 392 -7.10 -20.53 -9.06
N LEU A 393 -7.94 -19.84 -9.84
CA LEU A 393 -9.30 -20.31 -10.15
C LEU A 393 -9.30 -21.67 -10.87
N HIS A 394 -8.34 -21.87 -11.78
CA HIS A 394 -8.19 -23.15 -12.48
C HIS A 394 -7.68 -24.23 -11.53
N HIS A 395 -6.75 -23.91 -10.63
CA HIS A 395 -6.29 -24.88 -9.62
C HIS A 395 -7.40 -25.26 -8.66
N LEU A 396 -8.19 -24.30 -8.18
CA LEU A 396 -9.35 -24.57 -7.33
C LEU A 396 -10.38 -25.45 -8.05
N ALA A 397 -10.79 -25.09 -9.27
CA ALA A 397 -11.77 -25.87 -10.04
C ALA A 397 -11.36 -27.34 -10.25
N ASN A 398 -10.05 -27.60 -10.45
CA ASN A 398 -9.55 -28.96 -10.68
C ASN A 398 -9.29 -29.77 -9.41
N ASN A 399 -9.15 -29.10 -8.24
CA ASN A 399 -8.65 -29.78 -7.04
C ASN A 399 -9.60 -29.74 -5.83
N ILE A 400 -10.60 -28.82 -5.82
CA ILE A 400 -11.44 -28.56 -4.64
C ILE A 400 -12.40 -29.72 -4.29
N SER A 401 -12.74 -30.55 -5.29
CA SER A 401 -13.66 -31.68 -5.09
C SER A 401 -12.96 -32.99 -4.67
N ASP A 402 -11.63 -33.00 -4.56
CA ASP A 402 -10.87 -34.16 -4.08
C ASP A 402 -10.57 -34.00 -2.58
N SER A 403 -11.07 -34.91 -1.77
CA SER A 403 -10.93 -34.90 -0.29
C SER A 403 -9.50 -35.11 0.21
N ARG A 404 -8.58 -35.56 -0.65
CA ARG A 404 -7.15 -35.69 -0.32
C ARG A 404 -6.45 -34.33 -0.30
N ASN A 405 -7.00 -33.36 -1.03
CA ASN A 405 -6.39 -32.05 -1.21
C ASN A 405 -6.69 -31.10 -0.05
N THR A 406 -5.82 -30.11 0.11
CA THR A 406 -5.97 -29.02 1.09
C THR A 406 -5.92 -27.68 0.36
N ILE A 407 -6.88 -26.81 0.64
CA ILE A 407 -6.84 -25.39 0.26
C ILE A 407 -6.39 -24.61 1.50
N LEU A 408 -5.22 -23.98 1.42
CA LEU A 408 -4.64 -23.24 2.55
C LEU A 408 -4.78 -21.74 2.30
N LEU A 409 -5.63 -21.08 3.06
CA LEU A 409 -5.84 -19.64 3.03
C LEU A 409 -4.83 -18.93 3.94
N VAL A 410 -4.07 -17.98 3.40
CA VAL A 410 -2.93 -17.36 4.10
C VAL A 410 -3.01 -15.82 4.15
N GLY A 411 -4.21 -15.26 4.07
CA GLY A 411 -4.38 -13.82 4.07
C GLY A 411 -5.80 -13.39 4.34
N TYR A 412 -6.00 -12.07 4.30
CA TYR A 412 -7.33 -11.48 4.41
C TYR A 412 -8.21 -11.88 3.21
N MET A 413 -9.42 -12.28 3.51
CA MET A 413 -10.45 -12.62 2.52
C MET A 413 -11.57 -11.59 2.62
N ALA A 414 -11.65 -10.68 1.65
CA ALA A 414 -12.67 -9.64 1.61
C ALA A 414 -14.08 -10.25 1.47
N GLU A 415 -15.08 -9.55 1.96
CA GLU A 415 -16.47 -9.96 1.81
C GLU A 415 -16.86 -10.11 0.34
N ASN A 416 -17.75 -11.08 0.07
CA ASN A 416 -18.24 -11.44 -1.27
C ASN A 416 -17.20 -12.05 -2.23
N THR A 417 -15.99 -12.40 -1.78
CA THR A 417 -14.97 -13.11 -2.57
C THR A 417 -15.14 -14.63 -2.46
N LEU A 418 -14.62 -15.36 -3.46
CA LEU A 418 -14.58 -16.83 -3.39
C LEU A 418 -13.74 -17.30 -2.20
N GLY A 419 -12.60 -16.63 -1.92
CA GLY A 419 -11.77 -16.91 -0.75
C GLY A 419 -12.57 -16.81 0.56
N ARG A 420 -13.45 -15.79 0.70
CA ARG A 420 -14.32 -15.65 1.89
C ARG A 420 -15.35 -16.78 2.01
N ARG A 421 -15.92 -17.21 0.91
CA ARG A 421 -16.86 -18.34 0.88
C ARG A 421 -16.20 -19.65 1.31
N LEU A 422 -14.97 -19.89 0.83
CA LEU A 422 -14.16 -21.03 1.27
C LEU A 422 -13.79 -20.92 2.76
N ARG A 423 -13.39 -19.75 3.24
CA ARG A 423 -13.15 -19.48 4.66
C ARG A 423 -14.37 -19.78 5.52
N ASN A 424 -15.56 -19.45 5.04
CA ASN A 424 -16.83 -19.72 5.72
C ASN A 424 -17.25 -21.19 5.61
N ARG A 425 -16.43 -22.05 4.96
CA ARG A 425 -16.66 -23.50 4.79
C ARG A 425 -17.98 -23.81 4.08
N GLU A 426 -18.35 -23.01 3.05
CA GLU A 426 -19.46 -23.34 2.18
C GLU A 426 -19.23 -24.70 1.51
N THR A 427 -20.23 -25.56 1.50
CA THR A 427 -20.14 -26.92 0.95
C THR A 427 -20.10 -26.99 -0.56
N GLU A 428 -20.58 -25.92 -1.23
CA GLU A 428 -20.55 -25.74 -2.68
C GLU A 428 -20.21 -24.30 -3.02
N VAL A 429 -19.33 -24.12 -4.00
CA VAL A 429 -18.92 -22.81 -4.48
C VAL A 429 -18.97 -22.71 -6.00
N LYS A 430 -19.19 -21.50 -6.51
CA LYS A 430 -19.20 -21.23 -7.95
C LYS A 430 -17.82 -20.71 -8.38
N ILE A 431 -17.18 -21.42 -9.32
CA ILE A 431 -15.86 -21.06 -9.86
C ILE A 431 -15.98 -20.93 -11.38
N MET A 432 -15.64 -19.79 -11.97
CA MET A 432 -15.71 -19.52 -13.41
C MET A 432 -17.06 -19.84 -14.08
N GLY A 433 -18.15 -19.78 -13.31
CA GLY A 433 -19.51 -20.03 -13.83
C GLY A 433 -20.09 -21.38 -13.44
N ASP A 434 -19.28 -22.38 -13.07
CA ASP A 434 -19.70 -23.72 -12.71
C ASP A 434 -19.72 -23.95 -11.21
N TRP A 435 -20.58 -24.85 -10.72
CA TRP A 435 -20.69 -25.24 -9.31
C TRP A 435 -19.80 -26.42 -8.98
N TYR A 436 -19.06 -26.33 -7.89
CA TYR A 436 -18.15 -27.36 -7.37
C TYR A 436 -18.44 -27.68 -5.92
N LYS A 437 -18.51 -28.97 -5.58
CA LYS A 437 -18.53 -29.44 -4.19
C LYS A 437 -17.18 -29.22 -3.55
N VAL A 438 -17.17 -28.68 -2.32
CA VAL A 438 -15.96 -28.48 -1.51
C VAL A 438 -15.75 -29.73 -0.66
N ASN A 439 -14.96 -30.65 -1.17
CA ASN A 439 -14.54 -31.86 -0.44
C ASN A 439 -13.12 -31.73 0.11
N ALA A 440 -12.28 -30.88 -0.46
CA ALA A 440 -10.94 -30.57 0.02
C ALA A 440 -10.99 -29.98 1.44
N SER A 441 -9.96 -30.25 2.25
CA SER A 441 -9.81 -29.59 3.57
C SER A 441 -9.56 -28.09 3.36
N ILE A 442 -10.29 -27.24 4.07
CA ILE A 442 -10.04 -25.79 4.10
C ILE A 442 -9.33 -25.45 5.38
N GLU A 443 -8.06 -25.07 5.26
CA GLU A 443 -7.20 -24.63 6.35
C GLU A 443 -6.91 -23.13 6.25
N GLN A 444 -6.63 -22.47 7.37
CA GLN A 444 -6.35 -21.05 7.41
C GLN A 444 -5.23 -20.75 8.39
N ILE A 445 -4.27 -19.91 7.96
CA ILE A 445 -3.22 -19.35 8.84
C ILE A 445 -3.33 -17.83 8.74
N ASN A 446 -3.60 -17.16 9.87
CA ASN A 446 -3.82 -15.71 9.93
C ASN A 446 -2.57 -14.89 10.28
N ALA A 447 -1.52 -15.57 10.78
CA ALA A 447 -0.30 -14.92 11.26
C ALA A 447 0.53 -14.21 10.18
N PHE A 448 0.26 -14.48 8.91
CA PHE A 448 1.05 -13.96 7.79
C PHE A 448 0.58 -12.59 7.27
N SER A 449 -0.14 -11.77 8.05
CA SER A 449 -0.47 -10.40 7.61
C SER A 449 0.79 -9.54 7.44
N ALA A 450 0.77 -8.65 6.44
CA ALA A 450 1.84 -7.69 6.22
C ALA A 450 1.70 -6.47 7.14
N HIS A 451 0.47 -6.05 7.46
CA HIS A 451 0.21 -4.90 8.32
C HIS A 451 0.42 -5.23 9.79
N ALA A 452 0.89 -4.26 10.54
CA ALA A 452 0.85 -4.29 11.99
C ALA A 452 -0.60 -4.30 12.51
N ASP A 453 -0.82 -4.96 13.64
CA ASP A 453 -2.08 -4.85 14.36
C ASP A 453 -2.08 -3.62 15.31
N TYR A 454 -3.23 -3.34 15.94
CA TYR A 454 -3.39 -2.17 16.79
C TYR A 454 -2.42 -2.14 17.98
N GLU A 455 -2.02 -3.30 18.56
CA GLU A 455 -1.03 -3.36 19.65
C GLU A 455 0.39 -3.11 19.10
N GLU A 456 0.72 -3.69 17.95
CA GLU A 456 2.01 -3.49 17.27
C GLU A 456 2.19 -2.01 16.86
N MET A 457 1.13 -1.35 16.34
CA MET A 457 1.15 0.06 15.98
C MET A 457 1.36 0.96 17.20
N VAL A 458 0.67 0.71 18.32
CA VAL A 458 0.89 1.49 19.55
C VAL A 458 2.28 1.22 20.13
N THR A 459 2.75 -0.02 20.08
CA THR A 459 4.11 -0.36 20.49
C THR A 459 5.14 0.43 19.69
N TRP A 460 4.96 0.52 18.36
CA TRP A 460 5.82 1.34 17.50
C TRP A 460 5.75 2.83 17.87
N LEU A 461 4.55 3.39 18.05
CA LEU A 461 4.36 4.79 18.49
C LEU A 461 5.09 5.08 19.81
N ASN A 462 5.12 4.13 20.73
CA ASN A 462 5.82 4.26 22.03
C ASN A 462 7.35 4.16 21.90
N THR A 463 7.90 3.71 20.76
CA THR A 463 9.34 3.61 20.52
C THR A 463 9.92 4.81 19.79
N ILE A 464 9.11 5.59 19.09
CA ILE A 464 9.57 6.81 18.41
C ILE A 464 9.50 8.02 19.37
N ASP A 465 10.24 9.09 19.04
CA ASP A 465 10.16 10.34 19.79
C ASP A 465 8.87 11.11 19.47
N THR A 466 7.89 11.02 20.35
CA THR A 466 6.58 11.73 20.23
C THR A 466 6.51 13.03 21.01
N SER A 467 7.65 13.58 21.49
CA SER A 467 7.69 14.79 22.33
C SER A 467 7.11 16.04 21.65
N ARG A 468 7.10 16.07 20.32
CA ARG A 468 6.55 17.16 19.49
C ARG A 468 5.14 16.88 18.98
N LEU A 469 4.61 15.66 19.19
CA LEU A 469 3.36 15.20 18.56
C LEU A 469 2.16 16.03 19.04
N LYS A 470 1.51 16.71 18.11
CA LYS A 470 0.32 17.53 18.33
C LYS A 470 -0.95 16.77 17.97
N LYS A 471 -0.93 15.98 16.88
CA LYS A 471 -2.11 15.26 16.39
C LYS A 471 -1.76 14.05 15.52
N ILE A 472 -2.63 13.04 15.58
CA ILE A 472 -2.64 11.89 14.67
C ILE A 472 -3.86 11.99 13.75
N PHE A 473 -3.67 11.88 12.45
CA PHE A 473 -4.72 11.74 11.45
C PHE A 473 -4.82 10.28 11.05
N MET A 474 -5.92 9.62 11.40
CA MET A 474 -6.13 8.20 11.14
C MET A 474 -6.77 8.00 9.78
N VAL A 475 -6.11 7.20 8.92
CA VAL A 475 -6.50 6.87 7.55
C VAL A 475 -6.44 5.37 7.31
N HIS A 476 -6.75 4.90 6.10
CA HIS A 476 -6.49 3.55 5.62
C HIS A 476 -7.01 2.45 6.53
N GLY A 477 -8.33 2.44 6.76
CA GLY A 477 -9.02 1.44 7.57
C GLY A 477 -10.53 1.54 7.43
N GLU A 478 -11.20 0.42 7.61
CA GLU A 478 -12.67 0.40 7.65
C GLU A 478 -13.15 1.18 8.90
N LYS A 479 -14.29 1.84 8.77
CA LYS A 479 -14.86 2.68 9.82
C LYS A 479 -14.88 2.00 11.21
N LYS A 480 -15.29 0.73 11.26
CA LYS A 480 -15.34 -0.03 12.52
C LYS A 480 -13.95 -0.25 13.13
N ALA A 481 -12.95 -0.56 12.31
CA ALA A 481 -11.58 -0.74 12.75
C ALA A 481 -10.99 0.59 13.27
N GLN A 482 -11.28 1.70 12.58
CA GLN A 482 -10.87 3.04 13.01
C GLN A 482 -11.51 3.47 14.33
N GLU A 483 -12.81 3.22 14.51
CA GLU A 483 -13.52 3.54 15.77
C GLU A 483 -12.95 2.75 16.96
N TYR A 484 -12.60 1.48 16.76
CA TYR A 484 -11.95 0.69 17.80
C TYR A 484 -10.55 1.22 18.11
N PHE A 485 -9.73 1.45 17.09
CA PHE A 485 -8.35 1.91 17.24
C PHE A 485 -8.27 3.32 17.83
N TYR A 486 -9.21 4.20 17.48
CA TYR A 486 -9.36 5.51 18.08
C TYR A 486 -9.47 5.43 19.61
N ASN A 487 -10.38 4.59 20.12
CA ASN A 487 -10.54 4.39 21.55
C ASN A 487 -9.26 3.79 22.19
N TYR A 488 -8.66 2.82 21.53
CA TYR A 488 -7.44 2.20 22.03
C TYR A 488 -6.25 3.18 22.08
N LEU A 489 -6.10 4.06 21.09
CA LEU A 489 -5.10 5.13 21.13
C LEU A 489 -5.32 6.10 22.31
N HIS A 490 -6.57 6.49 22.54
CA HIS A 490 -6.91 7.34 23.71
C HIS A 490 -6.55 6.68 25.03
N GLU A 491 -6.86 5.40 25.21
CA GLU A 491 -6.52 4.63 26.41
C GLU A 491 -5.01 4.46 26.61
N ASN A 492 -4.23 4.54 25.53
CA ASN A 492 -2.77 4.40 25.54
C ASN A 492 -2.00 5.73 25.47
N GLY A 493 -2.65 6.86 25.77
CA GLY A 493 -1.98 8.15 25.96
C GLY A 493 -1.91 9.03 24.71
N TYR A 494 -2.64 8.72 23.66
CA TYR A 494 -2.75 9.53 22.43
C TYR A 494 -4.15 10.17 22.31
N PRO A 495 -4.46 11.28 23.04
CA PRO A 495 -5.81 11.85 23.07
C PRO A 495 -6.16 12.68 21.82
N ASN A 496 -5.18 13.13 21.05
CA ASN A 496 -5.39 14.02 19.91
C ASN A 496 -5.39 13.24 18.59
N VAL A 497 -6.48 12.55 18.30
CA VAL A 497 -6.64 11.72 17.08
C VAL A 497 -7.88 12.17 16.31
N ASP A 498 -7.77 12.37 15.01
CA ASP A 498 -8.89 12.59 14.12
C ASP A 498 -9.05 11.40 13.16
N ILE A 499 -10.27 10.85 13.06
CA ILE A 499 -10.62 9.90 12.00
C ILE A 499 -10.93 10.71 10.75
N VAL A 500 -10.05 10.57 9.74
CA VAL A 500 -10.12 11.35 8.51
C VAL A 500 -11.33 10.96 7.67
N LYS A 501 -12.07 11.96 7.17
CA LYS A 501 -13.17 11.79 6.25
C LYS A 501 -12.81 12.25 4.84
N TYR A 502 -13.41 11.64 3.85
CA TYR A 502 -13.18 11.96 2.44
C TYR A 502 -13.42 13.44 2.14
N GLY A 503 -12.40 14.13 1.62
CA GLY A 503 -12.48 15.53 1.18
C GLY A 503 -12.61 16.56 2.30
N GLU A 504 -12.65 16.16 3.58
CA GLU A 504 -12.64 17.08 4.72
C GLU A 504 -11.23 17.63 4.92
N THR A 505 -11.11 18.96 5.05
CA THR A 505 -9.82 19.64 5.25
C THR A 505 -9.53 19.81 6.72
N TYR A 506 -8.31 19.49 7.12
CA TYR A 506 -7.79 19.60 8.48
C TYR A 506 -6.65 20.61 8.50
N ASP A 507 -6.81 21.70 9.23
CA ASP A 507 -5.76 22.70 9.39
C ASP A 507 -4.64 22.15 10.30
N ILE A 508 -3.40 22.25 9.82
CA ILE A 508 -2.19 21.89 10.55
C ILE A 508 -1.61 23.13 11.22
N VAL A 509 -1.52 24.23 10.48
CA VAL A 509 -1.08 25.55 10.97
C VAL A 509 -1.80 26.66 10.21
#